data_dc76c1fa82b07da15367387944b081c6
#
_entry.id   dc76c1fa82b07da15367387944b081c6
#
_cell.length_a   1.000
_cell.length_b   1.000
_cell.length_c   1.000
_cell.angle_alpha   90.00
_cell.angle_beta   90.00
_cell.angle_gamma   90.00
#
_symmetry.space_group_name_H-M   'P 1'
#
loop_
_entity.id
_entity.type
_entity.pdbx_description
1 polymer ?
#
loop_
_entity_poly.entity_id
_entity_poly.type
_entity_poly.pdbx_seq_one_letter_code
_entity_poly.pdbx_strand_id
1 'polypeptide(L)'
;FKTALFGRIQSLAKTHLLLSDEERAVSFAHVLRSELGAFDDGSHERIVLSGPDVPLTSQLAVSLGMAIHELTTNAAKYGSLSVYGGKVEVNWSVTIGATRRTLSFDWVESGGPPVTQPQRQGFGSRLLAYVLPGQIQARSRIDFASNGVRVHCELPLPAETHDVKMRADL
;
A
#
# COMPACT_ATOMS: atom_id res chain seq x y z
N PHE A 1 -12.87 16.49 -9.07
CA PHE A 1 -13.32 15.16 -9.52
C PHE A 1 -12.44 14.60 -10.63
N LYS A 2 -12.17 15.38 -11.71
CA LYS A 2 -11.36 14.96 -12.87
C LYS A 2 -9.91 14.61 -12.50
N THR A 3 -9.26 15.40 -11.65
CA THR A 3 -7.85 15.20 -11.26
C THR A 3 -7.65 13.90 -10.44
N ALA A 4 -8.59 13.59 -9.56
CA ALA A 4 -8.56 12.36 -8.78
C ALA A 4 -8.79 11.10 -9.65
N LEU A 5 -9.69 11.19 -10.62
CA LEU A 5 -9.94 10.11 -11.58
C LEU A 5 -8.71 9.88 -12.48
N PHE A 6 -8.07 10.96 -12.93
CA PHE A 6 -6.88 10.88 -13.79
C PHE A 6 -5.68 10.24 -13.05
N GLY A 7 -5.47 10.61 -11.79
CA GLY A 7 -4.43 10.00 -10.94
C GLY A 7 -4.65 8.49 -10.74
N ARG A 8 -5.90 8.05 -10.60
CA ARG A 8 -6.26 6.63 -10.50
C ARG A 8 -6.02 5.86 -11.79
N ILE A 9 -6.38 6.46 -12.94
CA ILE A 9 -6.11 5.87 -14.24
C ILE A 9 -4.61 5.75 -14.47
N GLN A 10 -3.80 6.75 -14.07
CA GLN A 10 -2.35 6.69 -14.14
C GLN A 10 -1.76 5.61 -13.21
N SER A 11 -2.25 5.48 -11.97
CA SER A 11 -1.82 4.41 -11.06
C SER A 11 -2.18 3.03 -11.60
N LEU A 12 -3.39 2.87 -12.12
CA LEU A 12 -3.81 1.64 -12.80
C LEU A 12 -2.96 1.33 -14.03
N ALA A 13 -2.70 2.33 -14.89
CA ALA A 13 -1.87 2.17 -16.08
C ALA A 13 -0.41 1.81 -15.71
N LYS A 14 0.14 2.45 -14.66
CA LYS A 14 1.48 2.19 -14.13
C LYS A 14 1.59 0.77 -13.59
N THR A 15 0.58 0.32 -12.83
CA THR A 15 0.50 -1.04 -12.32
C THR A 15 0.30 -2.05 -13.45
N HIS A 16 -0.52 -1.72 -14.47
CA HIS A 16 -0.73 -2.57 -15.63
C HIS A 16 0.52 -2.72 -16.51
N LEU A 17 1.30 -1.64 -16.67
CA LEU A 17 2.60 -1.67 -17.38
C LEU A 17 3.63 -2.54 -16.63
N LEU A 18 3.61 -2.52 -15.30
CA LEU A 18 4.46 -3.38 -14.47
C LEU A 18 4.08 -4.87 -14.58
N LEU A 19 2.80 -5.16 -14.87
CA LEU A 19 2.27 -6.50 -15.04
C LEU A 19 2.41 -7.06 -16.47
N SER A 20 2.65 -6.20 -17.47
CA SER A 20 2.83 -6.62 -18.87
C SER A 20 4.25 -7.13 -19.18
N ASP A 21 5.21 -6.93 -18.28
CA ASP A 21 6.49 -7.66 -18.29
C ASP A 21 6.23 -9.09 -17.74
N GLU A 22 5.92 -10.01 -18.61
CA GLU A 22 5.35 -11.35 -18.37
C GLU A 22 6.16 -12.30 -17.45
N GLU A 23 7.28 -11.87 -16.88
CA GLU A 23 8.16 -12.74 -16.08
C GLU A 23 8.54 -12.22 -14.68
N ARG A 24 8.10 -11.03 -14.26
CA ARG A 24 8.43 -10.53 -12.92
C ARG A 24 7.19 -10.29 -12.08
N ALA A 25 6.98 -11.16 -11.09
CA ALA A 25 6.03 -10.89 -10.03
C ALA A 25 6.35 -9.53 -9.38
N VAL A 26 5.37 -8.60 -9.38
CA VAL A 26 5.53 -7.30 -8.73
C VAL A 26 5.55 -7.51 -7.23
N SER A 27 6.59 -7.03 -6.54
CA SER A 27 6.64 -7.13 -5.08
C SER A 27 5.91 -5.97 -4.40
N PHE A 28 5.48 -6.17 -3.15
CA PHE A 28 4.87 -5.11 -2.35
C PHE A 28 5.81 -3.91 -2.17
N ALA A 29 7.11 -4.17 -1.94
CA ALA A 29 8.13 -3.12 -1.88
C ALA A 29 8.21 -2.29 -3.18
N HIS A 30 8.03 -2.94 -4.33
CA HIS A 30 8.03 -2.24 -5.63
C HIS A 30 6.80 -1.32 -5.77
N VAL A 31 5.62 -1.78 -5.36
CA VAL A 31 4.41 -0.94 -5.34
C VAL A 31 4.62 0.30 -4.47
N LEU A 32 5.16 0.13 -3.26
CA LEU A 32 5.45 1.25 -2.36
C LEU A 32 6.45 2.24 -2.97
N ARG A 33 7.57 1.78 -3.52
CA ARG A 33 8.57 2.64 -4.16
C ARG A 33 8.02 3.37 -5.39
N SER A 34 7.16 2.73 -6.15
CA SER A 34 6.53 3.35 -7.32
C SER A 34 5.64 4.54 -6.96
N GLU A 35 4.92 4.46 -5.84
CA GLU A 35 4.00 5.51 -5.40
C GLU A 35 4.71 6.60 -4.56
N LEU A 36 5.63 6.21 -3.69
CA LEU A 36 6.32 7.12 -2.78
C LEU A 36 7.61 7.72 -3.35
N GLY A 37 8.17 7.15 -4.40
CA GLY A 37 9.49 7.54 -4.92
C GLY A 37 9.59 9.00 -5.37
N ALA A 38 8.50 9.62 -5.81
CA ALA A 38 8.47 11.04 -6.16
C ALA A 38 8.67 11.98 -4.95
N PHE A 39 8.49 11.48 -3.74
CA PHE A 39 8.63 12.21 -2.48
C PHE A 39 9.91 11.86 -1.72
N ASP A 40 10.66 10.87 -2.20
CA ASP A 40 11.97 10.51 -1.67
C ASP A 40 13.00 11.53 -2.16
N ASP A 41 13.62 12.24 -1.23
CA ASP A 41 14.65 13.25 -1.51
C ASP A 41 16.07 12.65 -1.57
N GLY A 42 16.17 11.31 -1.52
CA GLY A 42 17.42 10.57 -1.52
C GLY A 42 18.14 10.51 -0.17
N SER A 43 17.61 11.16 0.87
CA SER A 43 18.16 11.07 2.23
C SER A 43 17.83 9.74 2.91
N HIS A 44 16.83 9.02 2.40
CA HIS A 44 16.22 7.83 3.02
C HIS A 44 15.62 8.09 4.42
N GLU A 45 15.48 9.36 4.79
CA GLU A 45 14.90 9.76 6.08
C GLU A 45 13.42 10.14 5.93
N ARG A 46 13.04 10.63 4.75
CA ARG A 46 11.69 11.09 4.47
C ARG A 46 10.73 9.94 4.15
N ILE A 47 11.21 8.96 3.40
CA ILE A 47 10.47 7.74 3.06
C ILE A 47 11.25 6.55 3.58
N VAL A 48 10.70 5.86 4.59
CA VAL A 48 11.32 4.69 5.21
C VAL A 48 10.47 3.46 4.91
N LEU A 49 11.05 2.49 4.21
CA LEU A 49 10.38 1.25 3.81
C LEU A 49 11.14 0.06 4.38
N SER A 50 10.47 -0.78 5.16
CA SER A 50 11.08 -1.93 5.83
C SER A 50 10.16 -3.14 5.83
N GLY A 51 10.65 -4.27 5.32
CA GLY A 51 9.96 -5.55 5.34
C GLY A 51 10.57 -6.54 4.36
N PRO A 52 10.10 -7.80 4.38
CA PRO A 52 10.57 -8.85 3.49
C PRO A 52 10.13 -8.62 2.04
N ASP A 53 10.78 -9.30 1.09
CA ASP A 53 10.26 -9.35 -0.28
C ASP A 53 8.98 -10.18 -0.33
N VAL A 54 7.90 -9.58 -0.86
CA VAL A 54 6.57 -10.19 -0.93
C VAL A 54 6.04 -10.08 -2.34
N PRO A 55 6.11 -11.16 -3.14
CA PRO A 55 5.52 -11.17 -4.47
C PRO A 55 4.00 -11.09 -4.37
N LEU A 56 3.40 -10.28 -5.23
CA LEU A 56 1.97 -10.04 -5.30
C LEU A 56 1.38 -10.62 -6.58
N THR A 57 0.16 -11.13 -6.49
CA THR A 57 -0.64 -11.38 -7.69
C THR A 57 -1.02 -10.06 -8.36
N SER A 58 -1.36 -10.09 -9.63
CA SER A 58 -1.82 -8.92 -10.39
C SER A 58 -2.98 -8.21 -9.70
N GLN A 59 -3.94 -8.95 -9.18
CA GLN A 59 -5.09 -8.39 -8.47
C GLN A 59 -4.67 -7.67 -7.18
N LEU A 60 -3.78 -8.26 -6.38
CA LEU A 60 -3.27 -7.64 -5.15
C LEU A 60 -2.44 -6.40 -5.47
N ALA A 61 -1.57 -6.46 -6.49
CA ALA A 61 -0.75 -5.33 -6.91
C ALA A 61 -1.60 -4.12 -7.33
N VAL A 62 -2.67 -4.34 -8.11
CA VAL A 62 -3.61 -3.28 -8.52
C VAL A 62 -4.34 -2.71 -7.32
N SER A 63 -4.92 -3.56 -6.48
CA SER A 63 -5.72 -3.12 -5.32
C SER A 63 -4.87 -2.36 -4.30
N LEU A 64 -3.68 -2.88 -3.97
CA LEU A 64 -2.73 -2.22 -3.07
C LEU A 64 -2.16 -0.94 -3.69
N GLY A 65 -1.84 -0.95 -4.99
CA GLY A 65 -1.37 0.23 -5.71
C GLY A 65 -2.35 1.40 -5.61
N MET A 66 -3.65 1.14 -5.82
CA MET A 66 -4.69 2.16 -5.62
C MET A 66 -4.76 2.67 -4.19
N ALA A 67 -4.67 1.78 -3.19
CA ALA A 67 -4.73 2.17 -1.79
C ALA A 67 -3.51 3.01 -1.38
N ILE A 68 -2.31 2.58 -1.75
CA ILE A 68 -1.06 3.30 -1.48
C ILE A 68 -1.03 4.65 -2.21
N HIS A 69 -1.50 4.71 -3.46
CA HIS A 69 -1.64 5.95 -4.21
C HIS A 69 -2.51 6.98 -3.48
N GLU A 70 -3.65 6.57 -2.97
CA GLU A 70 -4.55 7.45 -2.22
C GLU A 70 -3.93 7.89 -0.89
N LEU A 71 -3.26 7.00 -0.15
CA LEU A 71 -2.53 7.36 1.07
C LEU A 71 -1.42 8.38 0.76
N THR A 72 -0.61 8.13 -0.26
CA THR A 72 0.47 9.01 -0.71
C THR A 72 -0.08 10.40 -1.12
N THR A 73 -1.17 10.42 -1.89
CA THR A 73 -1.81 11.67 -2.33
C THR A 73 -2.35 12.47 -1.15
N ASN A 74 -2.96 11.79 -0.17
CA ASN A 74 -3.45 12.45 1.05
C ASN A 74 -2.30 12.98 1.90
N ALA A 75 -1.23 12.20 2.09
CA ALA A 75 -0.03 12.63 2.79
C ALA A 75 0.60 13.87 2.12
N ALA A 76 0.64 13.92 0.77
CA ALA A 76 1.18 15.04 0.02
C ALA A 76 0.29 16.29 0.04
N LYS A 77 -1.03 16.15 0.12
CA LYS A 77 -1.95 17.29 0.11
C LYS A 77 -2.25 17.85 1.50
N TYR A 78 -2.36 16.96 2.48
CA TYR A 78 -2.89 17.29 3.79
C TYR A 78 -2.04 16.79 4.95
N GLY A 79 -1.18 15.81 4.71
CA GLY A 79 -0.42 15.08 5.71
C GLY A 79 1.06 15.44 5.73
N SER A 80 1.86 14.48 6.16
CA SER A 80 3.29 14.65 6.43
C SER A 80 4.08 15.09 5.20
N LEU A 81 3.77 14.58 4.02
CA LEU A 81 4.52 14.91 2.80
C LEU A 81 4.21 16.31 2.24
N SER A 82 3.23 17.04 2.80
CA SER A 82 2.89 18.42 2.40
C SER A 82 3.90 19.45 2.89
N VAL A 83 4.77 19.10 3.84
CA VAL A 83 5.75 20.01 4.44
C VAL A 83 7.16 19.43 4.37
N TYR A 84 8.16 20.30 4.44
CA TYR A 84 9.56 19.90 4.56
C TYR A 84 9.81 19.25 5.93
N GLY A 85 10.52 18.12 5.94
CA GLY A 85 10.79 17.36 7.17
C GLY A 85 9.68 16.40 7.62
N GLY A 86 8.53 16.40 6.95
CA GLY A 86 7.52 15.38 7.16
C GLY A 86 7.95 14.02 6.59
N LYS A 87 7.52 12.95 7.25
CA LYS A 87 7.97 11.56 6.99
C LYS A 87 6.80 10.62 6.80
N VAL A 88 7.03 9.60 5.97
CA VAL A 88 6.20 8.39 5.87
C VAL A 88 7.07 7.19 6.14
N GLU A 89 6.65 6.36 7.07
CA GLU A 89 7.27 5.07 7.38
C GLU A 89 6.28 3.96 7.08
N VAL A 90 6.71 2.96 6.31
CA VAL A 90 5.91 1.76 6.02
C VAL A 90 6.71 0.53 6.41
N ASN A 91 6.20 -0.17 7.42
CA ASN A 91 6.77 -1.45 7.88
C ASN A 91 5.80 -2.56 7.54
N TRP A 92 6.30 -3.71 7.06
CA TRP A 92 5.46 -4.86 6.77
C TRP A 92 6.12 -6.18 7.12
N SER A 93 5.28 -7.17 7.35
CA SER A 93 5.68 -8.53 7.66
C SER A 93 4.72 -9.54 7.05
N VAL A 94 5.15 -10.79 6.98
CA VAL A 94 4.30 -11.92 6.58
C VAL A 94 4.23 -12.92 7.72
N THR A 95 3.02 -13.21 8.16
CA THR A 95 2.75 -14.26 9.14
C THR A 95 2.29 -15.51 8.42
N ILE A 96 2.88 -16.65 8.77
CA ILE A 96 2.51 -17.97 8.24
C ILE A 96 1.60 -18.63 9.26
N GLY A 97 0.31 -18.69 8.94
CA GLY A 97 -0.68 -19.43 9.73
C GLY A 97 -0.82 -20.89 9.26
N ALA A 98 -1.61 -21.68 9.99
CA ALA A 98 -1.83 -23.10 9.66
C ALA A 98 -2.47 -23.32 8.27
N THR A 99 -3.28 -22.37 7.79
CA THR A 99 -4.05 -22.51 6.55
C THR A 99 -3.72 -21.45 5.49
N ARG A 100 -3.08 -20.36 5.88
CA ARG A 100 -2.80 -19.23 4.97
C ARG A 100 -1.68 -18.35 5.47
N ARG A 101 -1.05 -17.65 4.54
CA ARG A 101 -0.12 -16.54 4.79
C ARG A 101 -0.90 -15.24 4.87
N THR A 102 -0.46 -14.31 5.70
CA THR A 102 -1.07 -12.99 5.86
C THR A 102 0.01 -11.92 5.75
N LEU A 103 -0.16 -10.98 4.83
CA LEU A 103 0.63 -9.74 4.79
C LEU A 103 0.00 -8.75 5.75
N SER A 104 0.81 -8.19 6.65
CA SER A 104 0.44 -7.11 7.54
C SER A 104 1.36 -5.93 7.29
N PHE A 105 0.81 -4.72 7.13
CA PHE A 105 1.61 -3.51 7.00
C PHE A 105 1.05 -2.37 7.84
N ASP A 106 1.98 -1.53 8.31
CA ASP A 106 1.72 -0.30 9.03
C ASP A 106 2.25 0.88 8.23
N TRP A 107 1.38 1.84 7.94
CA TRP A 107 1.70 3.14 7.38
C TRP A 107 1.65 4.18 8.49
N VAL A 108 2.73 4.91 8.70
CA VAL A 108 2.83 5.91 9.76
C VAL A 108 3.33 7.22 9.16
N GLU A 109 2.53 8.28 9.33
CA GLU A 109 2.91 9.64 9.00
C GLU A 109 3.40 10.37 10.26
N SER A 110 4.41 11.21 10.12
CA SER A 110 4.93 12.05 11.20
C SER A 110 5.56 13.35 10.68
N GLY A 111 5.71 14.35 11.56
CA GLY A 111 6.35 15.62 11.22
C GLY A 111 5.55 16.49 10.27
N GLY A 112 4.29 16.14 9.98
CA GLY A 112 3.37 16.93 9.17
C GLY A 112 2.58 17.95 10.00
N PRO A 113 1.65 18.69 9.35
CA PRO A 113 0.73 19.57 10.06
C PRO A 113 -0.18 18.76 11.00
N PRO A 114 -0.74 19.40 12.06
CA PRO A 114 -1.68 18.72 12.93
C PRO A 114 -2.84 18.10 12.16
N VAL A 115 -3.09 16.82 12.39
CA VAL A 115 -4.18 16.10 11.72
C VAL A 115 -5.50 16.42 12.40
N THR A 116 -6.47 16.85 11.60
CA THR A 116 -7.87 16.96 12.01
C THR A 116 -8.66 15.84 11.39
N GLN A 117 -9.58 15.26 12.16
CA GLN A 117 -10.44 14.21 11.65
C GLN A 117 -11.24 14.74 10.44
N PRO A 118 -11.17 14.12 9.28
CA PRO A 118 -11.85 14.62 8.10
C PRO A 118 -13.36 14.60 8.31
N GLN A 119 -14.02 15.72 8.07
CA GLN A 119 -15.49 15.83 8.15
C GLN A 119 -16.22 15.00 7.08
N ARG A 120 -15.52 14.61 6.02
CA ARG A 120 -16.00 13.70 4.97
C ARG A 120 -14.96 12.62 4.72
N GLN A 121 -15.40 11.36 4.72
CA GLN A 121 -14.55 10.27 4.31
C GLN A 121 -14.14 10.45 2.84
N GLY A 122 -12.84 10.63 2.61
CA GLY A 122 -12.26 10.64 1.28
C GLY A 122 -12.36 9.25 0.61
N PHE A 123 -12.03 9.20 -0.66
CA PHE A 123 -12.06 7.92 -1.40
C PHE A 123 -11.05 6.91 -0.85
N GLY A 124 -9.86 7.35 -0.43
CA GLY A 124 -8.85 6.48 0.15
C GLY A 124 -9.31 5.78 1.42
N SER A 125 -9.98 6.51 2.33
CA SER A 125 -10.60 5.91 3.51
C SER A 125 -11.69 4.90 3.15
N ARG A 126 -12.48 5.19 2.09
CA ARG A 126 -13.49 4.27 1.57
C ARG A 126 -12.87 3.05 0.89
N LEU A 127 -11.80 3.24 0.13
CA LEU A 127 -11.09 2.14 -0.52
C LEU A 127 -10.57 1.14 0.52
N LEU A 128 -9.88 1.64 1.55
CA LEU A 128 -9.36 0.82 2.64
C LEU A 128 -10.47 0.17 3.49
N ALA A 129 -11.55 0.92 3.77
CA ALA A 129 -12.61 0.43 4.65
C ALA A 129 -13.62 -0.51 3.98
N TYR A 130 -13.89 -0.35 2.69
CA TYR A 130 -15.00 -1.04 2.02
C TYR A 130 -14.60 -1.81 0.75
N VAL A 131 -13.68 -1.27 -0.05
CA VAL A 131 -13.32 -1.88 -1.34
C VAL A 131 -12.35 -3.04 -1.14
N LEU A 132 -11.25 -2.81 -0.40
CA LEU A 132 -10.27 -3.88 -0.14
C LEU A 132 -10.86 -5.07 0.64
N PRO A 133 -11.68 -4.88 1.72
CA PRO A 133 -12.33 -6.00 2.38
C PRO A 133 -13.20 -6.85 1.45
N GLY A 134 -13.93 -6.20 0.52
CA GLY A 134 -14.79 -6.90 -0.42
C GLY A 134 -14.04 -7.65 -1.53
N GLN A 135 -12.93 -7.08 -2.01
CA GLN A 135 -12.19 -7.63 -3.16
C GLN A 135 -11.09 -8.62 -2.77
N ILE A 136 -10.34 -8.32 -1.70
CA ILE A 136 -9.16 -9.08 -1.30
C ILE A 136 -9.18 -9.53 0.16
N GLN A 137 -10.34 -9.46 0.81
CA GLN A 137 -10.54 -9.85 2.21
C GLN A 137 -9.59 -9.14 3.20
N ALA A 138 -9.17 -7.92 2.88
CA ALA A 138 -8.31 -7.13 3.74
C ALA A 138 -9.08 -6.63 4.97
N ARG A 139 -8.37 -6.47 6.09
CA ARG A 139 -8.84 -5.76 7.28
C ARG A 139 -7.97 -4.53 7.45
N SER A 140 -8.57 -3.37 7.61
CA SER A 140 -7.81 -2.13 7.81
C SER A 140 -8.40 -1.29 8.93
N ARG A 141 -7.49 -0.56 9.58
CA ARG A 141 -7.82 0.45 10.59
C ARG A 141 -7.04 1.71 10.26
N ILE A 142 -7.74 2.84 10.27
CA ILE A 142 -7.14 4.18 10.09
C ILE A 142 -7.33 4.94 11.39
N ASP A 143 -6.25 5.51 11.89
CA ASP A 143 -6.21 6.37 13.06
C ASP A 143 -5.70 7.75 12.68
N PHE A 144 -6.49 8.78 12.95
CA PHE A 144 -6.18 10.19 12.73
C PHE A 144 -5.65 10.79 14.03
N ALA A 145 -4.43 10.42 14.41
CA ALA A 145 -3.77 10.98 15.58
C ALA A 145 -3.27 12.41 15.28
N SER A 146 -3.25 13.28 16.31
CA SER A 146 -2.82 14.67 16.15
C SER A 146 -1.42 14.84 15.58
N ASN A 147 -0.55 13.84 15.76
CA ASN A 147 0.84 13.81 15.29
C ASN A 147 1.04 13.11 13.95
N GLY A 148 -0.02 12.64 13.29
CA GLY A 148 0.04 12.00 11.99
C GLY A 148 -1.01 10.92 11.79
N VAL A 149 -1.26 10.56 10.54
CA VAL A 149 -2.15 9.46 10.16
C VAL A 149 -1.42 8.13 10.34
N ARG A 150 -2.14 7.13 10.86
CA ARG A 150 -1.68 5.76 10.96
C ARG A 150 -2.68 4.83 10.29
N VAL A 151 -2.18 3.91 9.48
CA VAL A 151 -3.00 2.87 8.85
C VAL A 151 -2.37 1.53 9.16
N HIS A 152 -3.17 0.64 9.71
CA HIS A 152 -2.83 -0.78 9.82
C HIS A 152 -3.69 -1.57 8.85
N CYS A 153 -3.09 -2.48 8.10
CA CYS A 153 -3.80 -3.32 7.14
C CYS A 153 -3.27 -4.75 7.16
N GLU A 154 -4.18 -5.70 7.19
CA GLU A 154 -3.91 -7.13 7.07
C GLU A 154 -4.67 -7.70 5.89
N LEU A 155 -4.01 -8.53 5.08
CA LEU A 155 -4.65 -9.20 3.95
C LEU A 155 -4.08 -10.60 3.74
N PRO A 156 -4.93 -11.56 3.31
CA PRO A 156 -4.47 -12.90 3.00
C PRO A 156 -3.63 -12.89 1.72
N LEU A 157 -2.55 -13.64 1.74
CA LEU A 157 -1.75 -13.93 0.55
C LEU A 157 -2.17 -15.30 -0.01
N PRO A 158 -2.15 -15.50 -1.35
CA PRO A 158 -2.35 -16.82 -1.92
C PRO A 158 -1.24 -17.77 -1.47
N ALA A 159 -1.54 -19.08 -1.53
CA ALA A 159 -0.55 -20.12 -1.30
C ALA A 159 0.61 -19.97 -2.31
N GLU A 160 1.84 -20.23 -1.87
CA GLU A 160 2.98 -20.25 -2.79
C GLU A 160 2.82 -21.39 -3.80
N THR A 161 2.91 -21.06 -5.08
CA THR A 161 2.78 -22.02 -6.19
C THR A 161 3.91 -23.05 -6.27
N HIS A 162 4.86 -23.07 -5.33
CA HIS A 162 5.97 -24.01 -5.30
C HIS A 162 5.60 -25.42 -4.84
N ASP A 163 4.45 -25.63 -4.18
CA ASP A 163 4.03 -26.94 -3.66
C ASP A 163 3.26 -27.84 -4.65
N VAL A 164 2.89 -27.32 -5.83
CA VAL A 164 2.10 -28.12 -6.78
C VAL A 164 2.97 -29.04 -7.66
N LYS A 165 4.25 -28.71 -7.85
CA LYS A 165 5.14 -29.56 -8.67
C LYS A 165 5.69 -30.80 -7.95
N MET A 166 5.68 -30.83 -6.63
CA MET A 166 6.22 -31.98 -5.88
C MET A 166 5.19 -33.08 -5.56
N ARG A 167 3.89 -32.86 -5.85
CA ARG A 167 2.84 -33.86 -5.66
C ARG A 167 2.40 -34.59 -6.94
N ALA A 168 2.96 -34.25 -8.08
CA ALA A 168 2.64 -34.92 -9.36
C ALA A 168 3.61 -36.06 -9.73
N ASP A 169 4.68 -36.25 -8.95
CA ASP A 169 5.70 -37.28 -9.20
C ASP A 169 5.78 -38.35 -8.08
N LEU A 170 4.64 -38.65 -7.39
CA LEU A 170 4.51 -39.75 -6.46
C LEU A 170 3.37 -40.70 -6.93
#